data_2e9441e80c98f418efa1503c7e111cd1
#
_entry.id   2e9441e80c98f418efa1503c7e111cd1
#
_cell.length_a   1.000
_cell.length_b   1.000
_cell.length_c   1.000
_cell.angle_alpha   90.00
_cell.angle_beta   90.00
_cell.angle_gamma   90.00
#
_symmetry.space_group_name_H-M   'P 1'
#
loop_
_entity.id
_entity.type
_entity.pdbx_description
1 polymer ?
#
loop_
_entity_poly.entity_id
_entity_poly.type
_entity_poly.pdbx_seq_one_letter_code
_entity_poly.pdbx_strand_id
1 'polypeptide(L)'
;HEPLIARELYERVQAVREHAAAKQGTEKIPYTENILRGRIFCGCCGKNLHRQRSRGIYSYRCIANDRMGVQYCPGGVTHLPEKRLFDALLAIIRKHAEVVVGTHAKLKHQDYKITAKKAEMTAEISKLQQETERNRVFLTSLYENFVTGILTGTEYHEMKADYTQKIETAVLRVQQLQSKQKALENQMERYTDIAKRLAAVSEDTALSALLVNQLIDCVTVNSAEDIHVKFKFESGFERLMEVLEDV
;
A
#
# COMPACT_ATOMS: atom_id res chain seq x y z
N HIS A 1 32.58 -30.47 -44.48
CA HIS A 1 32.54 -29.03 -44.43
C HIS A 1 33.96 -28.52 -44.19
N GLU A 2 34.59 -27.93 -45.18
CA GLU A 2 35.92 -27.32 -45.00
C GLU A 2 35.89 -26.21 -43.98
N PRO A 3 36.79 -26.17 -43.00
CA PRO A 3 36.85 -25.11 -42.02
C PRO A 3 37.18 -23.77 -42.69
N LEU A 4 36.45 -22.70 -42.32
CA LEU A 4 36.64 -21.35 -42.85
C LEU A 4 37.96 -20.70 -42.41
N ILE A 5 38.55 -21.23 -41.32
CA ILE A 5 39.85 -20.76 -40.79
C ILE A 5 40.73 -21.95 -40.45
N ALA A 6 42.05 -21.80 -40.64
CA ALA A 6 43.02 -22.83 -40.28
C ALA A 6 42.94 -23.13 -38.77
N ARG A 7 43.03 -24.42 -38.43
CA ARG A 7 42.99 -24.92 -37.05
C ARG A 7 44.02 -24.24 -36.14
N GLU A 8 45.19 -24.00 -36.62
CA GLU A 8 46.28 -23.34 -35.89
C GLU A 8 45.90 -21.89 -35.53
N LEU A 9 45.24 -21.16 -36.43
CA LEU A 9 44.75 -19.81 -36.18
C LEU A 9 43.65 -19.81 -35.11
N TYR A 10 42.73 -20.76 -35.18
CA TYR A 10 41.67 -20.93 -34.20
C TYR A 10 42.24 -21.20 -32.79
N GLU A 11 43.19 -22.14 -32.68
CA GLU A 11 43.86 -22.50 -31.41
C GLU A 11 44.61 -21.30 -30.81
N ARG A 12 45.31 -20.53 -31.65
CA ARG A 12 45.97 -19.28 -31.22
C ARG A 12 44.96 -18.24 -30.68
N VAL A 13 43.84 -18.06 -31.34
CA VAL A 13 42.80 -17.14 -30.87
C VAL A 13 42.21 -17.61 -29.55
N GLN A 14 41.95 -18.91 -29.39
CA GLN A 14 41.46 -19.44 -28.11
C GLN A 14 42.48 -19.24 -26.98
N ALA A 15 43.76 -19.52 -27.20
CA ALA A 15 44.81 -19.26 -26.19
C ALA A 15 44.88 -17.79 -25.80
N VAL A 16 44.77 -16.86 -26.74
CA VAL A 16 44.72 -15.41 -26.43
C VAL A 16 43.48 -15.04 -25.63
N ARG A 17 42.33 -15.61 -25.94
CA ARG A 17 41.08 -15.40 -25.19
C ARG A 17 41.16 -15.93 -23.76
N GLU A 18 41.71 -17.14 -23.59
CA GLU A 18 41.93 -17.76 -22.27
C GLU A 18 42.89 -16.93 -21.43
N HIS A 19 44.00 -16.48 -22.02
CA HIS A 19 44.99 -15.63 -21.34
C HIS A 19 44.42 -14.24 -21.01
N ALA A 20 43.59 -13.67 -21.87
CA ALA A 20 42.90 -12.42 -21.60
C ALA A 20 41.84 -12.60 -20.50
N ALA A 21 41.10 -13.71 -20.48
CA ALA A 21 40.13 -14.05 -19.44
C ALA A 21 40.83 -14.28 -18.08
N ALA A 22 41.98 -14.95 -18.06
CA ALA A 22 42.77 -15.15 -16.84
C ALA A 22 43.36 -13.83 -16.30
N LYS A 23 43.77 -12.92 -17.18
CA LYS A 23 44.24 -11.56 -16.79
C LYS A 23 43.11 -10.65 -16.29
N GLN A 24 41.89 -10.85 -16.75
CA GLN A 24 40.74 -10.09 -16.32
C GLN A 24 40.12 -10.64 -15.04
N GLY A 25 40.85 -11.34 -14.17
CA GLY A 25 40.45 -11.85 -12.86
C GLY A 25 39.26 -11.17 -12.20
N THR A 26 38.16 -11.09 -12.95
CA THR A 26 36.87 -10.61 -12.44
C THR A 26 36.27 -11.77 -11.67
N GLU A 27 36.49 -11.81 -10.35
CA GLU A 27 35.55 -12.50 -9.47
C GLU A 27 34.17 -12.22 -10.03
N LYS A 28 33.47 -13.24 -10.48
CA LYS A 28 32.08 -13.11 -10.97
C LYS A 28 31.25 -12.70 -9.77
N ILE A 29 31.17 -11.39 -9.52
CA ILE A 29 30.26 -10.87 -8.50
C ILE A 29 28.89 -11.47 -8.79
N PRO A 30 28.28 -12.20 -7.84
CA PRO A 30 27.01 -12.89 -8.08
C PRO A 30 25.94 -11.88 -8.52
N TYR A 31 25.06 -12.34 -9.40
CA TYR A 31 23.88 -11.55 -9.79
C TYR A 31 22.97 -11.38 -8.57
N THR A 32 22.62 -10.15 -8.23
CA THR A 32 21.65 -9.87 -7.17
C THR A 32 20.31 -9.48 -7.78
N GLU A 33 19.23 -9.92 -7.16
CA GLU A 33 17.88 -9.59 -7.58
C GLU A 33 17.62 -8.07 -7.55
N ASN A 34 16.85 -7.57 -8.53
CA ASN A 34 16.39 -6.18 -8.54
C ASN A 34 15.15 -6.00 -7.66
N ILE A 35 15.35 -5.68 -6.40
CA ILE A 35 14.28 -5.53 -5.40
C ILE A 35 13.33 -4.35 -5.67
N LEU A 36 13.72 -3.38 -6.53
CA LEU A 36 12.92 -2.22 -6.92
C LEU A 36 12.30 -2.37 -8.33
N ARG A 37 12.33 -3.57 -8.90
CA ARG A 37 11.77 -3.81 -10.23
C ARG A 37 10.31 -3.40 -10.32
N GLY A 38 9.97 -2.54 -11.30
CA GLY A 38 8.61 -2.06 -11.53
C GLY A 38 8.09 -1.02 -10.52
N ARG A 39 8.93 -0.59 -9.58
CA ARG A 39 8.54 0.37 -8.53
C ARG A 39 9.35 1.65 -8.51
N ILE A 40 10.35 1.80 -9.39
CA ILE A 40 11.21 2.98 -9.42
C ILE A 40 11.05 3.72 -10.74
N PHE A 41 10.77 5.02 -10.64
CA PHE A 41 10.39 5.87 -11.75
C PHE A 41 11.24 7.14 -11.81
N CYS A 42 11.44 7.65 -13.02
CA CYS A 42 12.07 8.95 -13.25
C CYS A 42 11.08 10.08 -12.94
N GLY A 43 11.43 11.02 -12.07
CA GLY A 43 10.57 12.14 -11.72
C GLY A 43 10.37 13.14 -12.86
N CYS A 44 11.30 13.19 -13.84
CA CYS A 44 11.19 14.05 -15.01
C CYS A 44 10.18 13.53 -16.06
N CYS A 45 10.22 12.22 -16.40
CA CYS A 45 9.41 11.68 -17.50
C CYS A 45 8.42 10.57 -17.07
N GLY A 46 8.39 10.19 -15.82
CA GLY A 46 7.50 9.15 -15.29
C GLY A 46 7.83 7.71 -15.74
N LYS A 47 8.83 7.51 -16.62
CA LYS A 47 9.21 6.17 -17.08
C LYS A 47 10.06 5.44 -16.04
N ASN A 48 10.03 4.11 -16.07
CA ASN A 48 10.83 3.28 -15.18
C ASN A 48 12.32 3.61 -15.30
N LEU A 49 13.01 3.61 -14.16
CA LEU A 49 14.45 3.51 -14.13
C LEU A 49 14.86 2.06 -14.33
N HIS A 50 15.84 1.81 -15.19
CA HIS A 50 16.39 0.47 -15.37
C HIS A 50 17.70 0.30 -14.59
N ARG A 51 17.87 -0.90 -14.05
CA ARG A 51 19.06 -1.29 -13.33
C ARG A 51 20.09 -1.80 -14.31
N GLN A 52 21.25 -1.18 -14.34
CA GLN A 52 22.37 -1.56 -15.18
C GLN A 52 23.56 -2.00 -14.32
N ARG A 53 24.32 -2.99 -14.80
CA ARG A 53 25.55 -3.43 -14.18
C ARG A 53 26.74 -3.01 -15.04
N SER A 54 27.68 -2.30 -14.44
CA SER A 54 28.94 -1.92 -15.08
C SER A 54 30.10 -2.20 -14.12
N ARG A 55 31.11 -2.96 -14.54
CA ARG A 55 32.29 -3.31 -13.72
C ARG A 55 31.93 -3.85 -12.32
N GLY A 56 30.87 -4.65 -12.23
CA GLY A 56 30.41 -5.23 -10.97
C GLY A 56 29.52 -4.31 -10.11
N ILE A 57 29.39 -3.04 -10.45
CA ILE A 57 28.57 -2.06 -9.72
C ILE A 57 27.22 -1.93 -10.41
N TYR A 58 26.15 -1.97 -9.61
CA TYR A 58 24.79 -1.71 -10.07
C TYR A 58 24.44 -0.22 -9.95
N SER A 59 23.77 0.29 -10.95
CA SER A 59 23.24 1.67 -10.97
C SER A 59 21.89 1.74 -11.66
N TYR A 60 21.10 2.75 -11.34
CA TYR A 60 19.82 3.05 -11.97
C TYR A 60 19.93 4.22 -12.93
N ARG A 61 19.27 4.12 -14.09
CA ARG A 61 19.23 5.14 -15.15
C ARG A 61 17.84 5.29 -15.71
N CYS A 62 17.51 6.49 -16.15
CA CYS A 62 16.26 6.72 -16.87
C CYS A 62 16.32 6.04 -18.26
N ILE A 63 15.37 5.17 -18.55
CA ILE A 63 15.32 4.43 -19.82
C ILE A 63 15.13 5.34 -21.02
N ALA A 64 14.40 6.46 -20.88
CA ALA A 64 14.22 7.42 -21.95
C ALA A 64 15.53 8.18 -22.25
N ASN A 65 16.23 8.64 -21.22
CA ASN A 65 17.52 9.33 -21.39
C ASN A 65 18.59 8.39 -21.94
N ASP A 66 18.71 7.17 -21.40
CA ASP A 66 19.76 6.20 -21.74
C ASP A 66 19.60 5.62 -23.17
N ARG A 67 18.38 5.30 -23.60
CA ARG A 67 18.13 4.62 -24.89
C ARG A 67 17.74 5.57 -26.03
N MET A 68 17.03 6.66 -25.70
CA MET A 68 16.48 7.57 -26.71
C MET A 68 17.25 8.89 -26.80
N GLY A 69 18.08 9.18 -25.80
CA GLY A 69 18.91 10.36 -25.72
C GLY A 69 18.38 11.45 -24.79
N VAL A 70 19.28 12.39 -24.45
CA VAL A 70 19.01 13.47 -23.47
C VAL A 70 17.81 14.34 -23.87
N GLN A 71 17.55 14.52 -25.17
CA GLN A 71 16.41 15.31 -25.66
C GLN A 71 15.04 14.76 -25.22
N TYR A 72 14.93 13.45 -24.93
CA TYR A 72 13.68 12.82 -24.50
C TYR A 72 13.44 12.88 -22.98
N CYS A 73 14.50 13.12 -22.21
CA CYS A 73 14.40 13.36 -20.78
C CYS A 73 15.61 14.18 -20.28
N PRO A 74 15.63 15.50 -20.47
CA PRO A 74 16.78 16.35 -20.14
C PRO A 74 17.13 16.33 -18.65
N GLY A 75 16.12 16.24 -17.77
CA GLY A 75 16.28 16.11 -16.31
C GLY A 75 16.31 14.66 -15.82
N GLY A 76 16.42 13.67 -16.73
CA GLY A 76 16.38 12.27 -16.35
C GLY A 76 17.64 11.81 -15.63
N VAL A 77 17.47 10.87 -14.68
CA VAL A 77 18.55 10.25 -13.95
C VAL A 77 19.53 9.56 -14.90
N THR A 78 20.76 10.07 -14.99
CA THR A 78 21.80 9.53 -15.88
C THR A 78 22.61 8.41 -15.23
N HIS A 79 22.85 8.52 -13.91
CA HIS A 79 23.60 7.53 -13.15
C HIS A 79 23.33 7.69 -11.65
N LEU A 80 22.66 6.70 -11.05
CA LEU A 80 22.44 6.63 -9.61
C LEU A 80 22.95 5.29 -9.09
N PRO A 81 24.07 5.25 -8.35
CA PRO A 81 24.59 4.01 -7.77
C PRO A 81 23.53 3.36 -6.86
N GLU A 82 23.34 2.05 -6.99
CA GLU A 82 22.37 1.27 -6.20
C GLU A 82 22.58 1.42 -4.70
N LYS A 83 23.83 1.38 -4.24
CA LYS A 83 24.16 1.56 -2.83
C LYS A 83 23.64 2.90 -2.30
N ARG A 84 23.91 3.99 -3.01
CA ARG A 84 23.45 5.34 -2.61
C ARG A 84 21.92 5.42 -2.56
N LEU A 85 21.25 4.83 -3.53
CA LEU A 85 19.79 4.75 -3.55
C LEU A 85 19.27 3.97 -2.34
N PHE A 86 19.85 2.81 -2.04
CA PHE A 86 19.41 1.97 -0.93
C PHE A 86 19.65 2.63 0.43
N ASP A 87 20.79 3.30 0.60
CA ASP A 87 21.11 4.06 1.81
C ASP A 87 20.10 5.21 2.01
N ALA A 88 19.76 5.94 0.94
CA ALA A 88 18.75 6.99 0.98
C ALA A 88 17.34 6.45 1.30
N LEU A 89 16.93 5.33 0.68
CA LEU A 89 15.64 4.69 0.97
C LEU A 89 15.55 4.22 2.42
N LEU A 90 16.62 3.63 2.96
CA LEU A 90 16.65 3.24 4.38
C LEU A 90 16.55 4.44 5.31
N ALA A 91 17.24 5.54 5.01
CA ALA A 91 17.13 6.77 5.80
C ALA A 91 15.69 7.33 5.79
N ILE A 92 15.04 7.34 4.62
CA ILE A 92 13.64 7.78 4.49
C ILE A 92 12.71 6.84 5.28
N ILE A 93 12.86 5.53 5.16
CA ILE A 93 12.06 4.54 5.89
C ILE A 93 12.23 4.73 7.40
N ARG A 94 13.46 4.92 7.90
CA ARG A 94 13.73 5.14 9.33
C ARG A 94 13.07 6.41 9.84
N LYS A 95 13.19 7.51 9.10
CA LYS A 95 12.53 8.78 9.46
C LYS A 95 11.02 8.64 9.54
N HIS A 96 10.41 7.94 8.57
CA HIS A 96 8.97 7.63 8.62
C HIS A 96 8.63 6.67 9.77
N ALA A 97 9.49 5.70 10.08
CA ALA A 97 9.30 4.80 11.21
C ALA A 97 9.22 5.55 12.54
N GLU A 98 10.11 6.52 12.78
CA GLU A 98 10.07 7.37 13.98
C GLU A 98 8.74 8.10 14.11
N VAL A 99 8.25 8.70 13.02
CA VAL A 99 6.96 9.41 13.00
C VAL A 99 5.79 8.46 13.26
N VAL A 100 5.74 7.32 12.55
CA VAL A 100 4.64 6.34 12.68
C VAL A 100 4.63 5.70 14.05
N VAL A 101 5.79 5.30 14.58
CA VAL A 101 5.90 4.70 15.92
C VAL A 101 5.55 5.72 16.99
N GLY A 102 6.01 6.97 16.87
CA GLY A 102 5.66 8.05 17.78
C GLY A 102 4.15 8.36 17.78
N THR A 103 3.52 8.36 16.59
CA THR A 103 2.08 8.55 16.45
C THR A 103 1.30 7.36 16.99
N HIS A 104 1.77 6.13 16.77
CA HIS A 104 1.15 4.93 17.33
C HIS A 104 1.15 4.94 18.86
N ALA A 105 2.23 5.42 19.49
CA ALA A 105 2.27 5.62 20.93
C ALA A 105 1.21 6.65 21.40
N LYS A 106 1.05 7.77 20.68
CA LYS A 106 -0.01 8.76 20.95
C LYS A 106 -1.40 8.18 20.77
N LEU A 107 -1.63 7.39 19.71
CA LEU A 107 -2.92 6.72 19.46
C LEU A 107 -3.28 5.72 20.56
N LYS A 108 -2.30 4.97 21.10
CA LYS A 108 -2.53 4.12 22.28
C LYS A 108 -2.99 4.93 23.51
N HIS A 109 -2.49 6.13 23.70
CA HIS A 109 -2.99 7.02 24.74
C HIS A 109 -4.39 7.58 24.45
N GLN A 110 -4.85 7.56 23.20
CA GLN A 110 -6.19 7.99 22.77
C GLN A 110 -7.14 6.81 22.48
N ASP A 111 -6.77 5.60 22.88
CA ASP A 111 -7.58 4.38 22.69
C ASP A 111 -9.00 4.54 23.27
N TYR A 112 -9.16 5.41 24.29
CA TYR A 112 -10.46 5.71 24.85
C TYR A 112 -11.42 6.38 23.85
N LYS A 113 -10.93 7.25 22.95
CA LYS A 113 -11.76 7.90 21.92
C LYS A 113 -12.28 6.90 20.91
N ILE A 114 -11.42 6.01 20.44
CA ILE A 114 -11.78 4.94 19.50
C ILE A 114 -12.79 3.98 20.14
N THR A 115 -12.54 3.62 21.40
CA THR A 115 -13.45 2.76 22.18
C THR A 115 -14.80 3.45 22.41
N ALA A 116 -14.80 4.75 22.72
CA ALA A 116 -16.02 5.55 22.88
C ALA A 116 -16.83 5.60 21.56
N LYS A 117 -16.17 5.83 20.42
CA LYS A 117 -16.81 5.84 19.11
C LYS A 117 -17.42 4.50 18.73
N LYS A 118 -16.70 3.39 19.01
CA LYS A 118 -17.24 2.04 18.83
C LYS A 118 -18.45 1.80 19.73
N ALA A 119 -18.39 2.21 20.98
CA ALA A 119 -19.52 2.10 21.91
C ALA A 119 -20.74 2.89 21.44
N GLU A 120 -20.54 4.12 20.94
CA GLU A 120 -21.61 4.94 20.37
C GLU A 120 -22.28 4.24 19.16
N MET A 121 -21.49 3.74 18.21
CA MET A 121 -22.00 2.99 17.06
C MET A 121 -22.76 1.73 17.49
N THR A 122 -22.26 1.02 18.49
CA THR A 122 -22.91 -0.19 19.02
C THR A 122 -24.25 0.15 19.71
N ALA A 123 -24.30 1.25 20.47
CA ALA A 123 -25.53 1.72 21.09
C ALA A 123 -26.56 2.14 20.04
N GLU A 124 -26.16 2.88 18.97
CA GLU A 124 -27.06 3.25 17.86
C GLU A 124 -27.60 2.01 17.13
N ILE A 125 -26.75 1.03 16.86
CA ILE A 125 -27.16 -0.26 16.26
C ILE A 125 -28.20 -0.96 17.13
N SER A 126 -27.94 -1.09 18.43
CA SER A 126 -28.87 -1.74 19.37
C SER A 126 -30.22 -1.02 19.42
N LYS A 127 -30.21 0.32 19.46
CA LYS A 127 -31.43 1.13 19.41
C LYS A 127 -32.24 0.90 18.13
N LEU A 128 -31.59 0.95 16.98
CA LEU A 128 -32.27 0.71 15.70
C LEU A 128 -32.80 -0.71 15.56
N GLN A 129 -32.10 -1.70 16.10
CA GLN A 129 -32.59 -3.08 16.14
C GLN A 129 -33.82 -3.24 17.02
N GLN A 130 -33.84 -2.60 18.20
CA GLN A 130 -35.02 -2.60 19.07
C GLN A 130 -36.23 -1.87 18.43
N GLU A 131 -36.01 -0.74 17.75
CA GLU A 131 -37.03 -0.04 17.00
C GLU A 131 -37.59 -0.87 15.83
N THR A 132 -36.70 -1.58 15.12
CA THR A 132 -37.08 -2.51 14.04
C THR A 132 -37.98 -3.61 14.56
N GLU A 133 -37.60 -4.22 15.67
CA GLU A 133 -38.38 -5.32 16.26
C GLU A 133 -39.73 -4.82 16.77
N ARG A 134 -39.78 -3.64 17.41
CA ARG A 134 -41.05 -3.00 17.81
C ARG A 134 -41.95 -2.74 16.61
N ASN A 135 -41.43 -2.21 15.51
CA ASN A 135 -42.20 -1.95 14.31
C ASN A 135 -42.69 -3.26 13.65
N ARG A 136 -41.96 -4.35 13.75
CA ARG A 136 -42.42 -5.69 13.31
C ARG A 136 -43.63 -6.19 14.13
N VAL A 137 -43.53 -6.04 15.44
CA VAL A 137 -44.67 -6.37 16.33
C VAL A 137 -45.89 -5.54 15.98
N PHE A 138 -45.73 -4.23 15.71
CA PHE A 138 -46.84 -3.39 15.30
C PHE A 138 -47.42 -3.81 13.94
N LEU A 139 -46.63 -4.24 12.97
CA LEU A 139 -47.13 -4.80 11.71
C LEU A 139 -47.98 -6.05 11.90
N THR A 140 -47.63 -6.90 12.86
CA THR A 140 -48.41 -8.09 13.19
C THR A 140 -49.76 -7.68 13.80
N SER A 141 -49.77 -6.81 14.81
CA SER A 141 -51.01 -6.29 15.44
C SER A 141 -51.88 -5.50 14.46
N LEU A 142 -51.26 -4.79 13.51
CA LEU A 142 -51.98 -4.07 12.46
C LEU A 142 -52.78 -5.02 11.56
N TYR A 143 -52.19 -6.17 11.21
CA TYR A 143 -52.88 -7.20 10.45
C TYR A 143 -54.07 -7.81 11.22
N GLU A 144 -53.88 -8.09 12.52
CA GLU A 144 -54.95 -8.61 13.39
C GLU A 144 -56.10 -7.61 13.48
N ASN A 145 -55.85 -6.31 13.66
CA ASN A 145 -56.85 -5.26 13.71
C ASN A 145 -57.62 -5.08 12.39
N PHE A 146 -56.92 -5.29 11.26
CA PHE A 146 -57.58 -5.28 9.95
C PHE A 146 -58.51 -6.48 9.77
N VAL A 147 -58.07 -7.68 10.13
CA VAL A 147 -58.90 -8.90 10.00
C VAL A 147 -60.12 -8.86 10.93
N THR A 148 -60.02 -8.25 12.11
CA THR A 148 -61.13 -8.08 13.05
C THR A 148 -62.08 -6.91 12.71
N GLY A 149 -61.78 -6.17 11.62
CA GLY A 149 -62.62 -5.07 11.15
C GLY A 149 -62.49 -3.77 11.94
N ILE A 150 -61.47 -3.64 12.79
CA ILE A 150 -61.17 -2.41 13.53
C ILE A 150 -60.59 -1.34 12.61
N LEU A 151 -59.82 -1.76 11.59
CA LEU A 151 -59.21 -0.87 10.59
C LEU A 151 -59.85 -1.05 9.22
N THR A 152 -59.98 0.05 8.50
CA THR A 152 -60.33 0.04 7.08
C THR A 152 -59.17 -0.44 6.22
N GLY A 153 -59.45 -0.90 4.99
CA GLY A 153 -58.43 -1.31 4.08
C GLY A 153 -57.41 -0.18 3.73
N THR A 154 -57.92 1.06 3.61
CA THR A 154 -57.05 2.22 3.32
C THR A 154 -56.07 2.50 4.47
N GLU A 155 -56.61 2.62 5.69
CA GLU A 155 -55.79 2.84 6.91
C GLU A 155 -54.74 1.72 7.10
N TYR A 156 -55.14 0.46 6.88
CA TYR A 156 -54.20 -0.68 6.94
C TYR A 156 -53.04 -0.53 5.94
N HIS A 157 -53.34 -0.20 4.69
CA HIS A 157 -52.30 -0.07 3.66
C HIS A 157 -51.35 1.09 3.92
N GLU A 158 -51.87 2.25 4.36
CA GLU A 158 -51.05 3.43 4.69
C GLU A 158 -50.13 3.14 5.88
N MET A 159 -50.66 2.60 6.99
CA MET A 159 -49.86 2.28 8.17
C MET A 159 -48.85 1.19 7.89
N LYS A 160 -49.22 0.16 7.10
CA LYS A 160 -48.32 -0.90 6.69
C LYS A 160 -47.15 -0.34 5.88
N ALA A 161 -47.38 0.56 4.94
CA ALA A 161 -46.35 1.21 4.15
C ALA A 161 -45.36 2.00 5.03
N ASP A 162 -45.89 2.79 5.99
CA ASP A 162 -45.10 3.60 6.92
C ASP A 162 -44.20 2.71 7.80
N TYR A 163 -44.73 1.67 8.43
CA TYR A 163 -43.94 0.77 9.26
C TYR A 163 -42.90 -0.02 8.42
N THR A 164 -43.26 -0.45 7.23
CA THR A 164 -42.35 -1.13 6.33
C THR A 164 -41.15 -0.23 5.95
N GLN A 165 -41.43 1.03 5.58
CA GLN A 165 -40.42 2.02 5.27
C GLN A 165 -39.48 2.31 6.46
N LYS A 166 -40.04 2.44 7.67
CA LYS A 166 -39.24 2.61 8.91
C LYS A 166 -38.31 1.43 9.15
N ILE A 167 -38.80 0.21 8.99
CA ILE A 167 -37.98 -1.01 9.13
C ILE A 167 -36.86 -1.03 8.10
N GLU A 168 -37.17 -0.80 6.82
CA GLU A 168 -36.15 -0.82 5.74
C GLU A 168 -35.08 0.24 5.98
N THR A 169 -35.49 1.46 6.35
CA THR A 169 -34.53 2.54 6.65
C THR A 169 -33.63 2.20 7.83
N ALA A 170 -34.20 1.65 8.91
CA ALA A 170 -33.44 1.23 10.08
C ALA A 170 -32.46 0.09 9.75
N VAL A 171 -32.87 -0.91 8.97
CA VAL A 171 -32.02 -2.03 8.55
C VAL A 171 -30.85 -1.53 7.70
N LEU A 172 -31.09 -0.64 6.74
CA LEU A 172 -30.03 -0.04 5.92
C LEU A 172 -29.02 0.74 6.79
N ARG A 173 -29.52 1.50 7.77
CA ARG A 173 -28.67 2.26 8.69
C ARG A 173 -27.80 1.33 9.56
N VAL A 174 -28.36 0.24 10.06
CA VAL A 174 -27.61 -0.79 10.82
C VAL A 174 -26.48 -1.38 9.96
N GLN A 175 -26.78 -1.73 8.70
CA GLN A 175 -25.74 -2.26 7.79
C GLN A 175 -24.61 -1.25 7.53
N GLN A 176 -24.95 0.03 7.35
CA GLN A 176 -23.95 1.09 7.19
C GLN A 176 -23.06 1.26 8.42
N LEU A 177 -23.64 1.25 9.62
CA LEU A 177 -22.92 1.37 10.87
C LEU A 177 -21.98 0.16 11.10
N GLN A 178 -22.47 -1.04 10.87
CA GLN A 178 -21.67 -2.27 10.97
C GLN A 178 -20.49 -2.26 9.98
N SER A 179 -20.73 -1.80 8.74
CA SER A 179 -19.68 -1.67 7.74
C SER A 179 -18.63 -0.64 8.15
N LYS A 180 -19.04 0.50 8.71
CA LYS A 180 -18.12 1.52 9.24
C LYS A 180 -17.31 0.99 10.43
N GLN A 181 -17.94 0.28 11.35
CA GLN A 181 -17.27 -0.33 12.51
C GLN A 181 -16.20 -1.32 12.08
N LYS A 182 -16.54 -2.22 11.14
CA LYS A 182 -15.58 -3.19 10.58
C LYS A 182 -14.44 -2.52 9.81
N ALA A 183 -14.73 -1.46 9.06
CA ALA A 183 -13.69 -0.70 8.35
C ALA A 183 -12.71 -0.05 9.33
N LEU A 184 -13.20 0.54 10.42
CA LEU A 184 -12.37 1.14 11.47
C LEU A 184 -11.48 0.08 12.15
N GLU A 185 -12.02 -1.08 12.48
CA GLU A 185 -11.26 -2.19 13.06
C GLU A 185 -10.14 -2.67 12.14
N ASN A 186 -10.46 -2.92 10.88
CA ASN A 186 -9.47 -3.33 9.89
C ASN A 186 -8.36 -2.28 9.68
N GLN A 187 -8.73 -0.99 9.73
CA GLN A 187 -7.75 0.10 9.62
C GLN A 187 -6.80 0.12 10.83
N MET A 188 -7.33 -0.01 12.04
CA MET A 188 -6.53 -0.04 13.27
C MET A 188 -5.59 -1.23 13.31
N GLU A 189 -6.07 -2.40 12.91
CA GLU A 189 -5.25 -3.61 12.85
C GLU A 189 -4.09 -3.46 11.85
N ARG A 190 -4.39 -2.98 10.64
CA ARG A 190 -3.37 -2.71 9.62
C ARG A 190 -2.34 -1.69 10.10
N TYR A 191 -2.78 -0.60 10.73
CA TYR A 191 -1.88 0.43 11.24
C TYR A 191 -0.97 -0.12 12.35
N THR A 192 -1.53 -0.90 13.26
CA THR A 192 -0.76 -1.56 14.33
C THR A 192 0.28 -2.53 13.78
N ASP A 193 -0.07 -3.30 12.75
CA ASP A 193 0.86 -4.21 12.08
C ASP A 193 1.99 -3.46 11.37
N ILE A 194 1.68 -2.37 10.66
CA ILE A 194 2.68 -1.49 10.02
C ILE A 194 3.60 -0.85 11.06
N ALA A 195 3.05 -0.33 12.14
CA ALA A 195 3.84 0.27 13.22
C ALA A 195 4.80 -0.74 13.87
N LYS A 196 4.36 -1.99 14.09
CA LYS A 196 5.21 -3.08 14.59
C LYS A 196 6.34 -3.40 13.61
N ARG A 197 6.06 -3.47 12.31
CA ARG A 197 7.07 -3.76 11.28
C ARG A 197 8.08 -2.62 11.15
N LEU A 198 7.63 -1.37 11.22
CA LEU A 198 8.51 -0.21 11.17
C LEU A 198 9.38 -0.11 12.43
N ALA A 199 8.84 -0.43 13.61
CA ALA A 199 9.60 -0.49 14.85
C ALA A 199 10.72 -1.56 14.85
N ALA A 200 10.59 -2.59 14.00
CA ALA A 200 11.62 -3.61 13.83
C ALA A 200 12.75 -3.18 12.88
N VAL A 201 12.66 -2.04 12.21
CA VAL A 201 13.72 -1.51 11.33
C VAL A 201 14.79 -0.83 12.19
N SER A 202 15.89 -1.54 12.43
CA SER A 202 17.05 -1.05 13.17
C SER A 202 18.10 -0.38 12.26
N GLU A 203 19.15 0.18 12.84
CA GLU A 203 20.26 0.76 12.09
C GLU A 203 20.99 -0.27 11.22
N ASP A 204 21.06 -1.52 11.68
CA ASP A 204 21.71 -2.63 10.98
C ASP A 204 20.83 -3.29 9.92
N THR A 205 19.57 -2.84 9.79
CA THR A 205 18.63 -3.43 8.82
C THR A 205 19.04 -3.09 7.39
N ALA A 206 19.33 -4.11 6.57
CA ALA A 206 19.56 -3.95 5.15
C ALA A 206 18.23 -3.85 4.37
N LEU A 207 18.20 -3.09 3.27
CA LEU A 207 17.06 -3.00 2.39
C LEU A 207 16.85 -4.35 1.67
N SER A 208 15.81 -5.06 2.05
CA SER A 208 15.45 -6.38 1.48
C SER A 208 14.22 -6.28 0.56
N ALA A 209 14.06 -7.27 -0.33
CA ALA A 209 12.87 -7.39 -1.16
C ALA A 209 11.58 -7.47 -0.32
N LEU A 210 11.63 -8.12 0.83
CA LEU A 210 10.51 -8.23 1.76
C LEU A 210 10.11 -6.86 2.29
N LEU A 211 11.07 -6.06 2.78
CA LEU A 211 10.84 -4.73 3.31
C LEU A 211 10.25 -3.78 2.24
N VAL A 212 10.85 -3.78 1.04
CA VAL A 212 10.35 -3.02 -0.11
C VAL A 212 8.92 -3.44 -0.47
N ASN A 213 8.65 -4.74 -0.55
CA ASN A 213 7.33 -5.26 -0.90
C ASN A 213 6.26 -4.92 0.13
N GLN A 214 6.61 -4.83 1.39
CA GLN A 214 5.67 -4.53 2.47
C GLN A 214 5.37 -3.04 2.61
N LEU A 215 6.38 -2.17 2.47
CA LEU A 215 6.28 -0.76 2.81
C LEU A 215 6.14 0.16 1.60
N ILE A 216 6.85 -0.12 0.49
CA ILE A 216 6.99 0.81 -0.63
C ILE A 216 5.96 0.50 -1.73
N ASP A 217 5.19 1.51 -2.12
CA ASP A 217 4.34 1.49 -3.31
C ASP A 217 5.17 1.83 -4.54
N CYS A 218 5.72 3.04 -4.58
CA CYS A 218 6.63 3.47 -5.64
C CYS A 218 7.69 4.44 -5.12
N VAL A 219 8.77 4.55 -5.90
CA VAL A 219 9.90 5.47 -5.69
C VAL A 219 10.04 6.36 -6.91
N THR A 220 10.01 7.66 -6.74
CA THR A 220 10.23 8.65 -7.79
C THR A 220 11.56 9.34 -7.55
N VAL A 221 12.44 9.35 -8.55
CA VAL A 221 13.78 9.91 -8.45
C VAL A 221 13.91 11.08 -9.40
N ASN A 222 14.07 12.30 -8.86
CA ASN A 222 14.40 13.51 -9.64
C ASN A 222 15.90 13.66 -9.78
N SER A 223 16.65 13.46 -8.70
CA SER A 223 18.11 13.48 -8.66
C SER A 223 18.63 12.46 -7.61
N ALA A 224 19.95 12.39 -7.47
CA ALA A 224 20.57 11.55 -6.46
C ALA A 224 20.29 12.00 -5.00
N GLU A 225 19.82 13.23 -4.83
CA GLU A 225 19.52 13.88 -3.54
C GLU A 225 18.02 14.14 -3.37
N ASP A 226 17.26 14.04 -4.47
CA ASP A 226 15.81 14.24 -4.47
C ASP A 226 15.08 12.95 -4.86
N ILE A 227 14.78 12.15 -3.84
CA ILE A 227 14.14 10.86 -3.93
C ILE A 227 12.85 10.89 -3.12
N HIS A 228 11.73 10.70 -3.79
CA HIS A 228 10.41 10.60 -3.19
C HIS A 228 9.97 9.15 -3.08
N VAL A 229 9.54 8.76 -1.89
CA VAL A 229 9.01 7.42 -1.63
C VAL A 229 7.54 7.54 -1.28
N LYS A 230 6.69 6.86 -2.03
CA LYS A 230 5.27 6.70 -1.69
C LYS A 230 5.12 5.38 -0.93
N PHE A 231 4.64 5.46 0.29
CA PHE A 231 4.40 4.29 1.10
C PHE A 231 2.97 3.75 0.89
N LYS A 232 2.80 2.44 1.01
CA LYS A 232 1.50 1.76 0.88
C LYS A 232 0.49 2.12 1.97
N PHE A 233 0.96 2.67 3.08
CA PHE A 233 0.14 2.98 4.25
C PHE A 233 -0.24 4.47 4.38
N GLU A 234 0.31 5.38 3.57
CA GLU A 234 0.05 6.83 3.67
C GLU A 234 -1.44 7.15 3.60
N SER A 235 -2.14 6.64 2.58
CA SER A 235 -3.58 6.89 2.43
C SER A 235 -4.45 6.30 3.56
N GLY A 236 -3.97 5.25 4.21
CA GLY A 236 -4.64 4.64 5.36
C GLY A 236 -4.45 5.44 6.64
N PHE A 237 -3.28 6.03 6.80
CA PHE A 237 -2.94 6.87 7.94
C PHE A 237 -3.69 8.20 7.91
N GLU A 238 -3.72 8.89 6.78
CA GLU A 238 -4.46 10.15 6.61
C GLU A 238 -5.95 9.95 6.93
N ARG A 239 -6.59 8.92 6.39
CA ARG A 239 -7.99 8.59 6.68
C ARG A 239 -8.25 8.26 8.16
N LEU A 240 -7.30 7.59 8.83
CA LEU A 240 -7.42 7.29 10.25
C LEU A 240 -7.36 8.58 11.08
N MET A 241 -6.46 9.50 10.72
CA MET A 241 -6.34 10.80 11.39
C MET A 241 -7.58 11.66 11.17
N GLU A 242 -8.13 11.74 9.96
CA GLU A 242 -9.40 12.42 9.66
C GLU A 242 -10.55 11.90 10.55
N VAL A 243 -10.71 10.57 10.65
CA VAL A 243 -11.75 9.96 11.51
C VAL A 243 -11.54 10.28 12.99
N LEU A 244 -10.30 10.52 13.44
CA LEU A 244 -9.99 10.85 14.82
C LEU A 244 -10.08 12.35 15.12
N GLU A 245 -9.93 13.21 14.11
CA GLU A 245 -10.09 14.66 14.23
C GLU A 245 -11.57 15.07 14.23
N ASP A 246 -12.44 14.29 13.57
CA ASP A 246 -13.90 14.46 13.57
C ASP A 246 -14.56 13.98 14.89
N VAL A 247 -13.80 13.69 15.92
CA VAL A 247 -14.20 13.26 17.27
C VAL A 247 -13.65 14.19 18.34
#